data_6db2458b0586ec6c1b735670b8ffefdc
#
_entry.id   6db2458b0586ec6c1b735670b8ffefdc
#
_cell.length_a   1.000
_cell.length_b   1.000
_cell.length_c   1.000
_cell.angle_alpha   90.00
_cell.angle_beta   90.00
_cell.angle_gamma   90.00
#
_symmetry.space_group_name_H-M   'P 1'
#
loop_
_entity.id
_entity.type
_entity.pdbx_description
1 polymer ?
#
loop_
_entity_poly.entity_id
_entity_poly.type
_entity_poly.pdbx_seq_one_letter_code
_entity_poly.pdbx_strand_id
1 'polypeptide(L)'
;MSAGTNIWRILLVAGCLTLPLSSVRAETNAPAPATFTTPPTSDADRFFTQYAKAVQLVRQNGRQEASVIMDLLWRNLGSSPWFEIALLKHAELNEISNAQVALEDYDVLRKRVENAPYFQGTADRAAVFRAALLGSAMRGTDRIRIQRIRDALETYSTRYHQYPESLAKLAIFNYIDMEDIHNSEGRLFHYTPTGQRFTPAISYHTYVIEPLAPEPFFVSSPKLDGTTQLDDKTRKFAALIRVPGHMDPHRVFEDQTLEGYFVAAVAAGGAIVCTPEHVLVLVAPE
;
A
#
# COMPACT_ATOMS: atom_id res chain seq x y z
N MET A 1 28.88 26.33 -39.01
CA MET A 1 28.52 25.57 -40.23
C MET A 1 27.33 24.72 -39.82
N SER A 2 26.18 25.23 -40.14
CA SER A 2 25.08 24.81 -41.05
C SER A 2 24.26 23.68 -40.45
N ALA A 3 23.10 23.92 -39.81
CA ALA A 3 21.77 24.24 -40.33
C ALA A 3 21.12 23.01 -41.02
N GLY A 4 19.94 22.61 -40.51
CA GLY A 4 19.10 21.58 -41.11
C GLY A 4 17.77 21.39 -40.37
N THR A 5 16.91 22.40 -40.41
CA THR A 5 15.49 22.36 -40.06
C THR A 5 14.70 21.66 -41.15
N ASN A 6 13.89 20.66 -40.80
CA ASN A 6 12.85 20.15 -41.70
C ASN A 6 11.48 20.20 -41.03
N ILE A 7 10.70 21.16 -41.47
CA ILE A 7 9.28 21.35 -41.16
C ILE A 7 8.47 20.60 -42.26
N TRP A 8 7.67 19.63 -41.83
CA TRP A 8 6.63 19.04 -42.71
C TRP A 8 5.28 19.67 -42.38
N ARG A 9 4.79 20.50 -43.34
CA ARG A 9 3.41 20.99 -43.42
C ARG A 9 2.57 19.92 -44.12
N ILE A 10 1.52 19.47 -43.48
CA ILE A 10 0.44 18.68 -44.12
C ILE A 10 -0.74 19.62 -44.40
N LEU A 11 -1.08 19.75 -45.66
CA LEU A 11 -2.24 20.48 -46.18
C LEU A 11 -3.52 19.69 -45.92
N LEU A 12 -4.52 20.34 -45.29
CA LEU A 12 -5.90 19.88 -45.20
C LEU A 12 -6.64 20.36 -46.46
N VAL A 13 -7.17 19.40 -47.24
CA VAL A 13 -8.12 19.68 -48.31
C VAL A 13 -9.52 19.42 -47.79
N ALA A 14 -10.31 20.49 -47.71
CA ALA A 14 -11.72 20.43 -47.40
C ALA A 14 -12.53 20.19 -48.66
N GLY A 15 -13.26 19.09 -48.71
CA GLY A 15 -14.27 18.79 -49.74
C GLY A 15 -15.67 18.89 -49.15
N CYS A 16 -16.37 19.97 -49.44
CA CYS A 16 -17.82 20.09 -49.19
C CYS A 16 -18.62 19.31 -50.25
N LEU A 17 -19.41 18.34 -49.81
CA LEU A 17 -20.49 17.74 -50.59
C LEU A 17 -21.80 17.95 -49.82
N THR A 18 -22.58 18.89 -50.32
CA THR A 18 -23.97 19.14 -49.89
C THR A 18 -24.91 18.27 -50.67
N LEU A 19 -25.66 17.40 -50.01
CA LEU A 19 -26.83 16.72 -50.55
C LEU A 19 -28.06 17.10 -49.71
N PRO A 20 -29.21 17.43 -50.34
CA PRO A 20 -30.42 17.73 -49.61
C PRO A 20 -31.15 16.43 -49.24
N LEU A 21 -31.37 16.20 -47.93
CA LEU A 21 -32.21 15.14 -47.42
C LEU A 21 -33.58 15.68 -47.05
N SER A 22 -34.57 15.21 -47.81
CA SER A 22 -35.99 15.41 -47.56
C SER A 22 -36.41 14.81 -46.22
N SER A 23 -37.13 15.60 -45.45
CA SER A 23 -37.72 15.22 -44.16
C SER A 23 -38.84 14.22 -44.32
N VAL A 24 -38.68 13.02 -43.82
CA VAL A 24 -39.77 12.12 -43.44
C VAL A 24 -39.81 12.04 -41.94
N ARG A 25 -40.80 12.71 -41.34
CA ARG A 25 -41.08 12.74 -39.92
C ARG A 25 -41.93 11.51 -39.61
N ALA A 26 -41.30 10.45 -39.08
CA ALA A 26 -41.98 9.34 -38.45
C ALA A 26 -41.91 9.54 -36.95
N GLU A 27 -42.98 10.00 -36.32
CA GLU A 27 -43.17 9.98 -34.89
C GLU A 27 -43.35 8.54 -34.44
N THR A 28 -42.27 7.92 -33.99
CA THR A 28 -42.32 6.68 -33.19
C THR A 28 -42.11 7.06 -31.73
N ASN A 29 -43.20 7.07 -30.99
CA ASN A 29 -43.19 7.06 -29.55
C ASN A 29 -42.58 5.73 -29.01
N ALA A 30 -41.28 5.60 -29.10
CA ALA A 30 -40.55 4.57 -28.37
C ALA A 30 -40.29 5.09 -26.94
N PRO A 31 -40.63 4.35 -25.89
CA PRO A 31 -40.27 4.74 -24.55
C PRO A 31 -38.75 4.89 -24.47
N ALA A 32 -38.29 6.03 -23.91
CA ALA A 32 -36.87 6.27 -23.73
C ALA A 32 -36.24 5.07 -23.01
N PRO A 33 -35.09 4.55 -23.47
CA PRO A 33 -34.43 3.47 -22.79
C PRO A 33 -34.16 3.92 -21.35
N ALA A 34 -34.67 3.13 -20.38
CA ALA A 34 -34.39 3.33 -18.98
C ALA A 34 -32.87 3.40 -18.82
N THR A 35 -32.34 4.57 -18.57
CA THR A 35 -30.94 4.75 -18.19
C THR A 35 -30.78 4.06 -16.85
N PHE A 36 -30.24 2.83 -16.89
CA PHE A 36 -29.74 2.17 -15.70
C PHE A 36 -28.59 3.02 -15.17
N THR A 37 -28.91 3.97 -14.30
CA THR A 37 -27.90 4.63 -13.48
C THR A 37 -27.34 3.56 -12.55
N THR A 38 -26.18 3.03 -12.89
CA THR A 38 -25.41 2.20 -11.97
C THR A 38 -25.30 2.95 -10.65
N PRO A 39 -25.74 2.38 -9.53
CA PRO A 39 -25.63 3.06 -8.26
C PRO A 39 -24.19 3.45 -8.01
N PRO A 40 -23.90 4.63 -7.42
CA PRO A 40 -22.53 5.08 -7.21
C PRO A 40 -21.78 4.01 -6.42
N THR A 41 -20.68 3.53 -6.99
CA THR A 41 -19.81 2.55 -6.37
C THR A 41 -19.26 3.16 -5.08
N SER A 42 -19.36 2.46 -3.95
CA SER A 42 -18.81 2.97 -2.69
C SER A 42 -17.28 3.09 -2.77
N ASP A 43 -16.69 3.98 -1.96
CA ASP A 43 -15.22 4.10 -1.88
C ASP A 43 -14.55 2.78 -1.51
N ALA A 44 -15.21 1.97 -0.66
CA ALA A 44 -14.78 0.62 -0.32
C ALA A 44 -14.74 -0.30 -1.54
N ASP A 45 -15.81 -0.33 -2.36
CA ASP A 45 -15.87 -1.17 -3.56
C ASP A 45 -14.81 -0.74 -4.59
N ARG A 46 -14.62 0.58 -4.75
CA ARG A 46 -13.58 1.14 -5.61
C ARG A 46 -12.20 0.73 -5.13
N PHE A 47 -11.97 0.85 -3.83
CA PHE A 47 -10.70 0.46 -3.21
C PHE A 47 -10.41 -1.02 -3.46
N PHE A 48 -11.29 -1.94 -3.06
CA PHE A 48 -11.05 -3.39 -3.19
C PHE A 48 -10.92 -3.83 -4.64
N THR A 49 -11.69 -3.22 -5.57
CA THR A 49 -11.56 -3.52 -7.01
C THR A 49 -10.17 -3.16 -7.54
N GLN A 50 -9.64 -2.00 -7.18
CA GLN A 50 -8.31 -1.57 -7.64
C GLN A 50 -7.19 -2.30 -6.87
N TYR A 51 -7.39 -2.56 -5.59
CA TYR A 51 -6.45 -3.33 -4.79
C TYR A 51 -6.29 -4.76 -5.32
N ALA A 52 -7.38 -5.45 -5.67
CA ALA A 52 -7.31 -6.78 -6.29
C ALA A 52 -6.51 -6.77 -7.60
N LYS A 53 -6.69 -5.74 -8.45
CA LYS A 53 -5.87 -5.58 -9.67
C LYS A 53 -4.39 -5.37 -9.33
N ALA A 54 -4.09 -4.53 -8.35
CA ALA A 54 -2.72 -4.28 -7.91
C ALA A 54 -2.07 -5.57 -7.38
N VAL A 55 -2.77 -6.36 -6.57
CA VAL A 55 -2.31 -7.68 -6.10
C VAL A 55 -1.99 -8.62 -7.26
N GLN A 56 -2.87 -8.70 -8.26
CA GLN A 56 -2.64 -9.53 -9.45
C GLN A 56 -1.39 -9.08 -10.22
N LEU A 57 -1.19 -7.78 -10.41
CA LEU A 57 0.00 -7.25 -11.06
C LEU A 57 1.27 -7.57 -10.31
N VAL A 58 1.27 -7.42 -8.98
CA VAL A 58 2.45 -7.76 -8.15
C VAL A 58 2.80 -9.25 -8.26
N ARG A 59 1.79 -10.15 -8.28
CA ARG A 59 2.00 -11.59 -8.53
C ARG A 59 2.62 -11.88 -9.90
N GLN A 60 2.40 -10.99 -10.88
CA GLN A 60 2.98 -11.05 -12.23
C GLN A 60 4.29 -10.24 -12.38
N ASN A 61 4.92 -9.84 -11.29
CA ASN A 61 6.10 -8.98 -11.23
C ASN A 61 5.86 -7.53 -11.76
N GLY A 62 4.62 -7.10 -11.93
CA GLY A 62 4.23 -5.75 -12.34
C GLY A 62 4.07 -4.79 -11.14
N ARG A 63 5.07 -4.73 -10.25
CA ARG A 63 5.02 -3.89 -9.03
C ARG A 63 4.90 -2.40 -9.33
N GLN A 64 5.53 -1.93 -10.39
CA GLN A 64 5.49 -0.52 -10.79
C GLN A 64 4.09 -0.13 -11.29
N GLU A 65 3.45 -0.97 -12.10
CA GLU A 65 2.08 -0.78 -12.57
C GLU A 65 1.07 -0.82 -11.42
N ALA A 66 1.29 -1.72 -10.46
CA ALA A 66 0.49 -1.78 -9.24
C ALA A 66 0.62 -0.48 -8.42
N SER A 67 1.82 0.07 -8.29
CA SER A 67 2.08 1.36 -7.61
C SER A 67 1.32 2.49 -8.29
N VAL A 68 1.31 2.57 -9.63
CA VAL A 68 0.54 3.58 -10.38
C VAL A 68 -0.96 3.46 -10.11
N ILE A 69 -1.51 2.24 -10.04
CA ILE A 69 -2.92 2.02 -9.69
C ILE A 69 -3.22 2.57 -8.29
N MET A 70 -2.38 2.28 -7.32
CA MET A 70 -2.57 2.75 -5.94
C MET A 70 -2.37 4.27 -5.83
N ASP A 71 -1.44 4.87 -6.57
CA ASP A 71 -1.26 6.32 -6.65
C ASP A 71 -2.51 7.02 -7.18
N LEU A 72 -3.05 6.55 -8.28
CA LEU A 72 -4.29 7.08 -8.84
C LEU A 72 -5.49 6.89 -7.89
N LEU A 73 -5.52 5.79 -7.17
CA LEU A 73 -6.61 5.48 -6.25
C LEU A 73 -6.62 6.44 -5.06
N TRP A 74 -5.50 6.60 -4.34
CA TRP A 74 -5.47 7.45 -3.16
C TRP A 74 -5.71 8.94 -3.52
N ARG A 75 -5.25 9.41 -4.68
CA ARG A 75 -5.54 10.78 -5.17
C ARG A 75 -7.03 11.03 -5.46
N ASN A 76 -7.79 9.98 -5.77
CA ASN A 76 -9.20 10.08 -6.16
C ASN A 76 -10.21 9.72 -5.06
N LEU A 77 -9.76 9.22 -3.90
CA LEU A 77 -10.64 8.84 -2.79
C LEU A 77 -11.00 9.99 -1.83
N GLY A 78 -10.39 11.15 -1.98
CA GLY A 78 -10.72 12.35 -1.21
C GLY A 78 -10.36 12.23 0.29
N SER A 79 -11.32 12.53 1.16
CA SER A 79 -11.13 12.60 2.63
C SER A 79 -11.80 11.45 3.36
N SER A 80 -11.76 10.24 2.84
CA SER A 80 -12.31 9.05 3.50
C SER A 80 -11.19 8.20 4.13
N PRO A 81 -11.50 7.32 5.11
CA PRO A 81 -10.51 6.38 5.65
C PRO A 81 -9.85 5.48 4.60
N TRP A 82 -10.51 5.28 3.47
CA TRP A 82 -9.97 4.52 2.32
C TRP A 82 -8.81 5.20 1.63
N PHE A 83 -8.73 6.53 1.73
CA PHE A 83 -7.58 7.31 1.28
C PHE A 83 -6.30 6.87 2.03
N GLU A 84 -6.34 6.83 3.37
CA GLU A 84 -5.18 6.46 4.19
C GLU A 84 -4.75 5.03 3.94
N ILE A 85 -5.69 4.12 3.70
CA ILE A 85 -5.37 2.73 3.35
C ILE A 85 -4.72 2.65 1.96
N ALA A 86 -5.25 3.38 0.98
CA ALA A 86 -4.67 3.40 -0.36
C ALA A 86 -3.26 4.00 -0.36
N LEU A 87 -3.04 5.08 0.41
CA LEU A 87 -1.72 5.69 0.59
C LEU A 87 -0.75 4.72 1.28
N LEU A 88 -1.19 4.01 2.33
CA LEU A 88 -0.40 2.98 2.98
C LEU A 88 0.05 1.90 1.97
N LYS A 89 -0.89 1.40 1.14
CA LYS A 89 -0.58 0.37 0.14
C LYS A 89 0.32 0.89 -0.99
N HIS A 90 0.20 2.16 -1.35
CA HIS A 90 1.13 2.80 -2.27
C HIS A 90 2.55 2.86 -1.68
N ALA A 91 2.70 3.27 -0.42
CA ALA A 91 3.98 3.27 0.27
C ALA A 91 4.62 1.87 0.32
N GLU A 92 3.86 0.85 0.73
CA GLU A 92 4.31 -0.55 0.80
C GLU A 92 4.81 -1.08 -0.56
N LEU A 93 4.15 -0.72 -1.65
CA LEU A 93 4.61 -1.07 -3.00
C LEU A 93 5.94 -0.41 -3.38
N ASN A 94 6.18 0.79 -2.89
CA ASN A 94 7.37 1.56 -3.21
C ASN A 94 8.58 1.26 -2.30
N GLU A 95 8.43 0.52 -1.20
CA GLU A 95 9.54 0.21 -0.28
C GLU A 95 10.78 -0.34 -0.99
N ILE A 96 10.58 -1.21 -1.99
CA ILE A 96 11.67 -1.85 -2.73
C ILE A 96 12.09 -1.04 -3.96
N SER A 97 11.11 -0.48 -4.69
CA SER A 97 11.36 0.18 -5.98
C SER A 97 11.77 1.64 -5.86
N ASN A 98 11.25 2.35 -4.86
CA ASN A 98 11.51 3.76 -4.61
C ASN A 98 11.34 4.10 -3.12
N ALA A 99 12.31 3.69 -2.31
CA ALA A 99 12.29 3.84 -0.86
C ALA A 99 12.07 5.30 -0.38
N GLN A 100 12.51 6.28 -1.17
CA GLN A 100 12.33 7.69 -0.82
C GLN A 100 10.85 8.10 -0.92
N VAL A 101 10.17 7.72 -2.00
CA VAL A 101 8.72 7.94 -2.15
C VAL A 101 7.95 7.23 -1.04
N ALA A 102 8.32 6.00 -0.70
CA ALA A 102 7.68 5.27 0.39
C ALA A 102 7.82 5.97 1.75
N LEU A 103 9.00 6.52 2.07
CA LEU A 103 9.22 7.29 3.31
C LEU A 103 8.37 8.57 3.34
N GLU A 104 8.26 9.28 2.22
CA GLU A 104 7.42 10.48 2.09
C GLU A 104 5.94 10.14 2.29
N ASP A 105 5.47 9.04 1.69
CA ASP A 105 4.10 8.56 1.84
C ASP A 105 3.79 8.17 3.30
N TYR A 106 4.70 7.46 3.97
CA TYR A 106 4.54 7.10 5.39
C TYR A 106 4.50 8.36 6.29
N ASP A 107 5.32 9.36 6.02
CA ASP A 107 5.30 10.62 6.77
C ASP A 107 3.98 11.40 6.55
N VAL A 108 3.52 11.47 5.29
CA VAL A 108 2.21 12.05 4.95
C VAL A 108 1.09 11.29 5.65
N LEU A 109 1.10 9.96 5.61
CA LEU A 109 0.10 9.11 6.25
C LEU A 109 0.06 9.37 7.76
N ARG A 110 1.19 9.38 8.45
CA ARG A 110 1.28 9.66 9.90
C ARG A 110 0.67 11.00 10.25
N LYS A 111 1.08 12.08 9.56
CA LYS A 111 0.57 13.44 9.77
C LYS A 111 -0.95 13.54 9.54
N ARG A 112 -1.46 12.85 8.54
CA ARG A 112 -2.89 12.84 8.25
C ARG A 112 -3.68 12.08 9.31
N VAL A 113 -3.25 10.88 9.68
CA VAL A 113 -3.92 10.05 10.68
C VAL A 113 -3.95 10.73 12.05
N GLU A 114 -2.92 11.49 12.41
CA GLU A 114 -2.89 12.29 13.63
C GLU A 114 -3.90 13.43 13.63
N ASN A 115 -4.17 14.04 12.48
CA ASN A 115 -4.99 15.24 12.34
C ASN A 115 -6.39 15.01 11.78
N ALA A 116 -6.70 13.82 11.26
CA ALA A 116 -7.98 13.55 10.60
C ALA A 116 -9.15 13.51 11.61
N PRO A 117 -10.23 14.28 11.39
CA PRO A 117 -11.36 14.38 12.33
C PRO A 117 -12.06 13.04 12.59
N TYR A 118 -12.13 12.17 11.58
CA TYR A 118 -12.79 10.86 11.71
C TYR A 118 -12.01 9.86 12.56
N PHE A 119 -10.73 10.14 12.88
CA PHE A 119 -9.93 9.38 13.83
C PHE A 119 -9.92 10.00 15.25
N GLN A 120 -10.46 11.17 15.43
CA GLN A 120 -10.47 11.87 16.73
C GLN A 120 -11.67 11.49 17.61
N GLY A 121 -12.55 10.60 17.14
CA GLY A 121 -13.68 10.11 17.91
C GLY A 121 -13.26 9.20 19.06
N THR A 122 -14.04 9.20 20.14
CA THR A 122 -13.84 8.34 21.33
C THR A 122 -14.29 6.89 21.09
N ALA A 123 -14.74 6.53 19.90
CA ALA A 123 -15.13 5.17 19.59
C ALA A 123 -13.90 4.26 19.54
N ASP A 124 -13.92 3.17 20.28
CA ASP A 124 -12.83 2.17 20.33
C ASP A 124 -12.36 1.73 18.95
N ARG A 125 -13.29 1.64 17.99
CA ARG A 125 -13.01 1.34 16.58
C ARG A 125 -12.04 2.32 15.93
N ALA A 126 -12.29 3.62 16.06
CA ALA A 126 -11.44 4.65 15.46
C ALA A 126 -10.03 4.62 16.05
N ALA A 127 -9.92 4.36 17.35
CA ALA A 127 -8.66 4.25 18.06
C ALA A 127 -7.84 3.04 17.58
N VAL A 128 -8.45 1.87 17.47
CA VAL A 128 -7.79 0.64 17.01
C VAL A 128 -7.34 0.78 15.55
N PHE A 129 -8.21 1.29 14.69
CA PHE A 129 -7.88 1.49 13.28
C PHE A 129 -6.77 2.52 13.08
N ARG A 130 -6.83 3.64 13.83
CA ARG A 130 -5.76 4.64 13.86
C ARG A 130 -4.44 4.03 14.30
N ALA A 131 -4.42 3.27 15.38
CA ALA A 131 -3.23 2.59 15.89
C ALA A 131 -2.64 1.62 14.84
N ALA A 132 -3.50 0.88 14.12
CA ALA A 132 -3.07 -0.03 13.08
C ALA A 132 -2.43 0.68 11.86
N LEU A 133 -3.01 1.81 11.42
CA LEU A 133 -2.41 2.62 10.35
C LEU A 133 -1.06 3.20 10.76
N LEU A 134 -0.97 3.79 11.96
CA LEU A 134 0.27 4.35 12.48
C LEU A 134 1.34 3.25 12.67
N GLY A 135 0.97 2.12 13.28
CA GLY A 135 1.87 0.99 13.47
C GLY A 135 2.40 0.42 12.15
N SER A 136 1.54 0.33 11.13
CA SER A 136 1.96 -0.11 9.79
C SER A 136 2.94 0.88 9.14
N ALA A 137 2.67 2.18 9.22
CA ALA A 137 3.57 3.21 8.69
C ALA A 137 4.93 3.23 9.40
N MET A 138 4.95 3.09 10.73
CA MET A 138 6.17 3.02 11.52
C MET A 138 7.03 1.82 11.14
N ARG A 139 6.41 0.63 11.05
CA ARG A 139 7.12 -0.59 10.64
C ARG A 139 7.66 -0.50 9.20
N GLY A 140 6.91 0.12 8.28
CA GLY A 140 7.39 0.36 6.91
C GLY A 140 8.61 1.27 6.89
N THR A 141 8.58 2.37 7.63
CA THR A 141 9.73 3.26 7.80
C THR A 141 10.94 2.51 8.35
N ASP A 142 10.74 1.69 9.38
CA ASP A 142 11.82 0.92 10.01
C ASP A 142 12.41 -0.14 9.05
N ARG A 143 11.58 -0.81 8.25
CA ARG A 143 12.08 -1.74 7.21
C ARG A 143 13.01 -1.04 6.22
N ILE A 144 12.62 0.12 5.72
CA ILE A 144 13.43 0.89 4.77
C ILE A 144 14.76 1.30 5.41
N ARG A 145 14.73 1.82 6.63
CA ARG A 145 15.93 2.25 7.36
C ARG A 145 16.88 1.07 7.63
N ILE A 146 16.35 -0.06 8.10
CA ILE A 146 17.16 -1.27 8.32
C ILE A 146 17.80 -1.75 7.02
N GLN A 147 17.07 -1.70 5.89
CA GLN A 147 17.66 -2.06 4.60
C GLN A 147 18.78 -1.10 4.19
N ARG A 148 18.60 0.21 4.34
CA ARG A 148 19.65 1.21 4.10
C ARG A 148 20.88 0.98 4.97
N ILE A 149 20.68 0.67 6.26
CA ILE A 149 21.78 0.31 7.17
C ILE A 149 22.54 -0.92 6.66
N ARG A 150 21.83 -1.98 6.22
CA ARG A 150 22.45 -3.19 5.67
C ARG A 150 23.29 -2.89 4.45
N ASP A 151 22.76 -2.13 3.50
CA ASP A 151 23.47 -1.75 2.29
C ASP A 151 24.72 -0.91 2.61
N ALA A 152 24.62 -0.01 3.58
CA ALA A 152 25.73 0.79 4.06
C ALA A 152 26.80 -0.03 4.78
N LEU A 153 26.40 -1.04 5.58
CA LEU A 153 27.30 -1.97 6.24
C LEU A 153 28.10 -2.78 5.23
N GLU A 154 27.45 -3.31 4.19
CA GLU A 154 28.13 -4.06 3.13
C GLU A 154 29.08 -3.17 2.33
N THR A 155 28.67 -1.94 2.03
CA THR A 155 29.53 -0.95 1.35
C THR A 155 30.75 -0.60 2.19
N TYR A 156 30.55 -0.35 3.48
CA TYR A 156 31.64 -0.08 4.44
C TYR A 156 32.60 -1.26 4.54
N SER A 157 32.06 -2.49 4.70
CA SER A 157 32.85 -3.71 4.80
C SER A 157 33.68 -3.98 3.53
N THR A 158 33.12 -3.75 2.36
CA THR A 158 33.85 -3.86 1.08
C THR A 158 35.06 -2.94 1.04
N ARG A 159 34.96 -1.73 1.60
CA ARG A 159 36.04 -0.73 1.59
C ARG A 159 37.09 -0.96 2.67
N TYR A 160 36.67 -1.35 3.88
CA TYR A 160 37.54 -1.41 5.06
C TYR A 160 37.87 -2.86 5.50
N HIS A 161 37.32 -3.88 4.84
CA HIS A 161 37.46 -5.30 5.16
C HIS A 161 37.01 -5.66 6.59
N GLN A 162 36.17 -4.83 7.19
CA GLN A 162 35.58 -5.03 8.52
C GLN A 162 34.29 -4.23 8.65
N TYR A 163 33.39 -4.63 9.54
CA TYR A 163 32.21 -3.86 9.89
C TYR A 163 32.54 -2.75 10.90
N PRO A 164 31.80 -1.63 10.91
CA PRO A 164 32.04 -0.54 11.89
C PRO A 164 31.71 -1.00 13.30
N GLU A 165 32.31 -0.37 14.29
CA GLU A 165 32.04 -0.63 15.72
C GLU A 165 30.64 -0.19 16.16
N SER A 166 30.06 0.79 15.44
CA SER A 166 28.71 1.33 15.71
C SER A 166 28.08 1.86 14.43
N LEU A 167 26.73 1.93 14.40
CA LEU A 167 25.99 2.53 13.28
C LEU A 167 26.31 4.03 13.10
N ALA A 168 26.60 4.76 14.18
CA ALA A 168 26.99 6.17 14.12
C ALA A 168 28.22 6.39 13.23
N LYS A 169 29.12 5.42 13.14
CA LYS A 169 30.30 5.49 12.26
C LYS A 169 29.92 5.52 10.79
N LEU A 170 28.82 4.84 10.39
CA LEU A 170 28.31 4.89 9.02
C LEU A 170 27.82 6.32 8.67
N ALA A 171 27.12 6.99 9.59
CA ALA A 171 26.66 8.34 9.39
C ALA A 171 27.81 9.36 9.37
N ILE A 172 28.80 9.23 10.25
CA ILE A 172 30.00 10.09 10.27
C ILE A 172 30.78 10.00 8.95
N PHE A 173 30.83 8.83 8.34
CA PHE A 173 31.50 8.62 7.04
C PHE A 173 30.58 8.85 5.82
N ASN A 174 29.37 9.39 6.02
CA ASN A 174 28.38 9.70 4.99
C ASN A 174 27.94 8.48 4.14
N TYR A 175 27.86 7.29 4.74
CA TYR A 175 27.26 6.11 4.08
C TYR A 175 25.74 6.11 4.20
N ILE A 176 25.21 6.69 5.28
CA ILE A 176 23.78 6.88 5.55
C ILE A 176 23.54 8.18 6.30
N ASP A 177 22.31 8.64 6.35
CA ASP A 177 21.93 9.79 7.16
C ASP A 177 21.85 9.42 8.64
N MET A 178 22.10 10.41 9.53
CA MET A 178 22.02 10.20 10.98
C MET A 178 20.61 9.77 11.43
N GLU A 179 19.59 10.16 10.70
CA GLU A 179 18.21 9.76 10.96
C GLU A 179 17.97 8.27 10.71
N ASP A 180 18.64 7.70 9.71
CA ASP A 180 18.45 6.29 9.32
C ASP A 180 18.96 5.29 10.36
N ILE A 181 19.81 5.69 11.32
CA ILE A 181 20.25 4.81 12.42
C ILE A 181 19.26 4.73 13.59
N HIS A 182 18.15 5.51 13.52
CA HIS A 182 17.09 5.50 14.52
C HIS A 182 15.83 4.87 13.94
N ASN A 183 15.09 4.15 14.78
CA ASN A 183 13.78 3.65 14.40
C ASN A 183 12.73 4.79 14.36
N SER A 184 11.52 4.49 13.95
CA SER A 184 10.40 5.43 13.86
C SER A 184 9.97 6.05 15.21
N GLU A 185 10.41 5.48 16.33
CA GLU A 185 10.21 6.01 17.70
C GLU A 185 11.39 6.87 18.17
N GLY A 186 12.41 7.06 17.32
CA GLY A 186 13.62 7.84 17.64
C GLY A 186 14.66 7.09 18.49
N ARG A 187 14.53 5.76 18.66
CA ARG A 187 15.51 4.91 19.36
C ARG A 187 16.52 4.36 18.37
N LEU A 188 17.79 4.26 18.78
CA LEU A 188 18.82 3.61 17.97
C LEU A 188 18.47 2.15 17.70
N PHE A 189 18.67 1.72 16.44
CA PHE A 189 18.58 0.31 16.10
C PHE A 189 19.65 -0.50 16.85
N HIS A 190 19.25 -1.69 17.28
CA HIS A 190 20.20 -2.61 17.89
C HIS A 190 21.16 -3.15 16.86
N TYR A 191 22.46 -2.93 17.07
CA TYR A 191 23.53 -3.37 16.21
C TYR A 191 24.72 -3.89 17.01
N THR A 192 25.25 -5.04 16.62
CA THR A 192 26.44 -5.61 17.23
C THR A 192 27.33 -6.19 16.12
N PRO A 193 28.57 -5.72 15.96
CA PRO A 193 29.56 -6.40 15.15
C PRO A 193 29.97 -7.72 15.85
N THR A 194 29.79 -8.84 15.18
CA THR A 194 30.00 -10.17 15.79
C THR A 194 31.44 -10.69 15.64
N GLY A 195 32.39 -9.82 15.29
CA GLY A 195 33.80 -10.17 15.17
C GLY A 195 34.14 -11.07 13.98
N GLN A 196 35.37 -11.57 13.93
CA GLN A 196 35.79 -12.50 12.91
C GLN A 196 35.34 -13.92 13.24
N ARG A 197 34.60 -14.55 12.33
CA ARG A 197 34.45 -16.00 12.35
C ARG A 197 35.61 -16.63 11.56
N PHE A 198 36.43 -17.44 12.22
CA PHE A 198 37.45 -18.20 11.59
C PHE A 198 36.93 -19.61 11.28
N THR A 199 36.84 -19.93 10.00
CA THR A 199 36.90 -21.33 9.58
C THR A 199 38.33 -21.61 9.11
N PRO A 200 38.83 -22.88 9.10
CA PRO A 200 40.21 -23.17 8.77
C PRO A 200 40.71 -22.63 7.42
N ALA A 201 39.83 -22.21 6.55
CA ALA A 201 40.12 -21.69 5.22
C ALA A 201 39.71 -20.24 4.95
N ILE A 202 38.79 -19.67 5.70
CA ILE A 202 38.20 -18.35 5.39
C ILE A 202 37.91 -17.58 6.68
N SER A 203 38.42 -16.34 6.77
CA SER A 203 38.03 -15.35 7.79
C SER A 203 37.00 -14.43 7.19
N TYR A 204 35.82 -14.29 7.84
CA TYR A 204 34.82 -13.33 7.46
C TYR A 204 34.25 -12.60 8.68
N HIS A 205 33.97 -11.32 8.50
CA HIS A 205 33.31 -10.50 9.49
C HIS A 205 31.81 -10.68 9.37
N THR A 206 31.10 -10.63 10.50
CA THR A 206 29.65 -10.70 10.56
C THR A 206 29.10 -9.65 11.51
N TYR A 207 27.81 -9.37 11.40
CA TYR A 207 27.09 -8.47 12.28
C TYR A 207 25.70 -9.02 12.64
N VAL A 208 25.13 -8.52 13.69
CA VAL A 208 23.74 -8.71 14.07
C VAL A 208 23.07 -7.35 14.05
N ILE A 209 21.95 -7.24 13.36
CA ILE A 209 21.07 -6.07 13.35
C ILE A 209 19.63 -6.54 13.56
N GLU A 210 18.77 -5.66 14.03
CA GLU A 210 17.35 -5.95 14.15
C GLU A 210 16.78 -6.63 12.89
N PRO A 211 15.92 -7.66 13.05
CA PRO A 211 15.35 -8.36 11.91
C PRO A 211 14.42 -7.44 11.14
N LEU A 212 14.38 -7.63 9.82
CA LEU A 212 13.35 -6.99 9.00
C LEU A 212 11.98 -7.57 9.36
N ALA A 213 10.99 -6.70 9.60
CA ALA A 213 9.61 -7.11 9.66
C ALA A 213 9.19 -7.72 8.31
N PRO A 214 8.29 -8.72 8.28
CA PRO A 214 7.82 -9.30 7.03
C PRO A 214 7.14 -8.25 6.14
N GLU A 215 7.21 -8.44 4.84
CA GLU A 215 6.57 -7.54 3.88
C GLU A 215 5.04 -7.58 4.02
N PRO A 216 4.37 -6.44 4.28
CA PRO A 216 2.96 -6.43 4.63
C PRO A 216 2.01 -6.52 3.44
N PHE A 217 2.50 -6.33 2.21
CA PHE A 217 1.64 -6.32 1.02
C PHE A 217 1.00 -7.69 0.75
N PHE A 218 1.69 -8.78 1.07
CA PHE A 218 1.22 -10.15 0.97
C PHE A 218 1.06 -10.78 2.35
N VAL A 219 -0.01 -10.42 3.05
CA VAL A 219 -0.30 -11.11 4.29
C VAL A 219 -1.05 -12.39 3.96
N SER A 220 -0.42 -13.53 4.23
CA SER A 220 -1.01 -14.85 4.00
C SER A 220 -2.07 -15.23 5.04
N SER A 221 -2.27 -14.39 6.05
CA SER A 221 -3.14 -14.71 7.18
C SER A 221 -3.58 -13.42 7.90
N PRO A 222 -4.86 -13.27 8.30
CA PRO A 222 -5.96 -14.21 8.07
C PRO A 222 -6.36 -14.32 6.59
N LYS A 223 -7.09 -15.40 6.22
CA LYS A 223 -7.63 -15.60 4.87
C LYS A 223 -9.10 -15.22 4.83
N LEU A 224 -9.53 -14.63 3.72
CA LEU A 224 -10.93 -14.37 3.43
C LEU A 224 -11.47 -15.46 2.50
N ASP A 225 -12.41 -16.27 2.98
CA ASP A 225 -13.07 -17.30 2.17
C ASP A 225 -14.24 -16.70 1.36
N GLY A 226 -14.75 -15.54 1.73
CA GLY A 226 -15.80 -14.84 1.00
C GLY A 226 -16.46 -13.73 1.82
N THR A 227 -17.32 -12.98 1.14
CA THR A 227 -18.20 -11.97 1.76
C THR A 227 -19.64 -12.28 1.40
N THR A 228 -20.58 -12.01 2.31
CA THR A 228 -22.01 -12.18 2.09
C THR A 228 -22.71 -10.88 2.37
N GLN A 229 -23.50 -10.40 1.42
CA GLN A 229 -24.36 -9.25 1.62
C GLN A 229 -25.53 -9.62 2.54
N LEU A 230 -25.75 -8.81 3.57
CA LEU A 230 -26.78 -9.04 4.58
C LEU A 230 -28.06 -8.25 4.27
N ASP A 231 -27.91 -7.08 3.68
CA ASP A 231 -29.01 -6.19 3.37
C ASP A 231 -28.67 -5.33 2.15
N ASP A 232 -29.49 -5.42 1.12
CA ASP A 232 -29.33 -4.70 -0.15
C ASP A 232 -29.43 -3.17 0.03
N LYS A 233 -30.25 -2.72 0.97
CA LYS A 233 -30.52 -1.28 1.19
C LYS A 233 -29.37 -0.61 1.94
N THR A 234 -28.83 -1.26 2.95
CA THR A 234 -27.78 -0.70 3.81
C THR A 234 -26.38 -1.07 3.36
N ARG A 235 -26.23 -1.95 2.35
CA ARG A 235 -24.94 -2.49 1.89
C ARG A 235 -24.07 -3.04 3.03
N LYS A 236 -24.70 -3.67 4.01
CA LYS A 236 -24.00 -4.36 5.08
C LYS A 236 -23.52 -5.72 4.59
N PHE A 237 -22.28 -6.04 4.90
CA PHE A 237 -21.65 -7.31 4.56
C PHE A 237 -21.19 -8.06 5.82
N ALA A 238 -21.12 -9.38 5.73
CA ALA A 238 -20.37 -10.22 6.64
C ALA A 238 -19.20 -10.83 5.88
N ALA A 239 -18.08 -11.04 6.55
CA ALA A 239 -16.93 -11.75 6.02
C ALA A 239 -16.85 -13.16 6.61
N LEU A 240 -16.39 -14.12 5.82
CA LEU A 240 -15.97 -15.43 6.26
C LEU A 240 -14.44 -15.42 6.34
N ILE A 241 -13.92 -15.33 7.56
CA ILE A 241 -12.48 -15.18 7.80
C ILE A 241 -11.95 -16.44 8.49
N ARG A 242 -10.86 -16.95 7.95
CA ARG A 242 -10.09 -18.05 8.54
C ARG A 242 -8.85 -17.51 9.18
N VAL A 243 -8.75 -17.61 10.51
CA VAL A 243 -7.59 -17.21 11.28
C VAL A 243 -6.56 -18.33 11.40
N PRO A 244 -5.27 -18.03 11.63
CA PRO A 244 -4.25 -19.05 11.85
C PRO A 244 -4.62 -20.03 12.94
N GLY A 245 -4.40 -21.32 12.68
CA GLY A 245 -4.70 -22.40 13.63
C GLY A 245 -6.13 -22.91 13.60
N HIS A 246 -7.05 -22.27 12.88
CA HIS A 246 -8.43 -22.71 12.72
C HIS A 246 -8.69 -23.26 11.31
N MET A 247 -9.32 -24.44 11.21
CA MET A 247 -9.65 -25.04 9.90
C MET A 247 -10.92 -24.44 9.30
N ASP A 248 -11.89 -24.08 10.14
CA ASP A 248 -13.17 -23.55 9.70
C ASP A 248 -13.18 -22.02 9.64
N PRO A 249 -13.81 -21.42 8.61
CA PRO A 249 -13.98 -19.99 8.53
C PRO A 249 -15.03 -19.51 9.53
N HIS A 250 -14.77 -18.37 10.15
CA HIS A 250 -15.69 -17.71 11.06
C HIS A 250 -16.43 -16.58 10.35
N ARG A 251 -17.74 -16.53 10.53
CA ARG A 251 -18.55 -15.40 10.05
C ARG A 251 -18.38 -14.23 11.01
N VAL A 252 -17.87 -13.13 10.51
CA VAL A 252 -17.60 -11.92 11.29
C VAL A 252 -18.24 -10.69 10.63
N PHE A 253 -18.51 -9.70 11.46
CA PHE A 253 -19.08 -8.40 11.07
C PHE A 253 -18.11 -7.29 11.43
N GLU A 254 -18.37 -6.10 10.91
CA GLU A 254 -17.67 -4.90 11.37
C GLU A 254 -17.79 -4.75 12.89
N ASP A 255 -16.75 -4.21 13.50
CA ASP A 255 -16.63 -3.96 14.94
C ASP A 255 -16.56 -5.23 15.82
N GLN A 256 -16.38 -6.41 15.24
CA GLN A 256 -16.15 -7.64 15.97
C GLN A 256 -14.66 -7.95 16.11
N THR A 257 -14.33 -8.62 17.22
CA THR A 257 -13.01 -9.18 17.45
C THR A 257 -13.08 -10.70 17.38
N LEU A 258 -12.17 -11.29 16.59
CA LEU A 258 -12.00 -12.74 16.44
C LEU A 258 -10.55 -13.10 16.75
N GLU A 259 -10.31 -13.87 17.80
CA GLU A 259 -8.95 -14.31 18.21
C GLU A 259 -7.91 -13.18 18.29
N GLY A 260 -8.33 -12.01 18.81
CA GLY A 260 -7.50 -10.81 18.89
C GLY A 260 -7.44 -9.96 17.61
N TYR A 261 -7.98 -10.45 16.50
CA TYR A 261 -8.10 -9.68 15.27
C TYR A 261 -9.36 -8.82 15.29
N PHE A 262 -9.22 -7.52 15.17
CA PHE A 262 -10.34 -6.59 15.12
C PHE A 262 -10.76 -6.34 13.66
N VAL A 263 -12.04 -6.57 13.35
CA VAL A 263 -12.60 -6.37 12.01
C VAL A 263 -13.04 -4.92 11.86
N ALA A 264 -12.24 -4.11 11.21
CA ALA A 264 -12.46 -2.68 11.08
C ALA A 264 -13.49 -2.32 10.00
N ALA A 265 -13.58 -3.10 8.91
CA ALA A 265 -14.55 -2.89 7.84
C ALA A 265 -14.77 -4.18 7.04
N VAL A 266 -15.98 -4.34 6.49
CA VAL A 266 -16.31 -5.42 5.54
C VAL A 266 -17.02 -4.81 4.34
N ALA A 267 -16.57 -5.16 3.12
CA ALA A 267 -17.17 -4.74 1.86
C ALA A 267 -17.35 -5.94 0.91
N ALA A 268 -17.99 -5.73 -0.23
CA ALA A 268 -18.21 -6.80 -1.22
C ALA A 268 -16.91 -7.46 -1.69
N GLY A 269 -15.84 -6.69 -1.83
CA GLY A 269 -14.55 -7.15 -2.37
C GLY A 269 -13.52 -7.53 -1.32
N GLY A 270 -13.81 -7.44 0.00
CA GLY A 270 -12.82 -7.73 1.01
C GLY A 270 -13.15 -7.25 2.41
N ALA A 271 -12.21 -7.43 3.32
CA ALA A 271 -12.28 -6.96 4.70
C ALA A 271 -10.99 -6.31 5.15
N ILE A 272 -11.09 -5.39 6.09
CA ILE A 272 -9.96 -4.79 6.80
C ILE A 272 -9.92 -5.36 8.20
N VAL A 273 -8.79 -5.92 8.54
CA VAL A 273 -8.55 -6.54 9.84
C VAL A 273 -7.32 -5.91 10.47
N CYS A 274 -7.43 -5.55 11.74
CA CYS A 274 -6.31 -5.04 12.54
C CYS A 274 -5.81 -6.16 13.44
N THR A 275 -4.50 -6.41 13.45
CA THR A 275 -3.90 -7.42 14.32
C THR A 275 -3.75 -6.89 15.76
N PRO A 276 -3.53 -7.79 16.76
CA PRO A 276 -3.22 -7.38 18.13
C PRO A 276 -1.98 -6.48 18.23
N GLU A 277 -1.03 -6.62 17.31
CA GLU A 277 0.19 -5.82 17.23
C GLU A 277 -0.02 -4.47 16.52
N HIS A 278 -1.27 -4.06 16.33
CA HIS A 278 -1.62 -2.83 15.61
C HIS A 278 -1.04 -2.76 14.19
N VAL A 279 -1.19 -3.84 13.43
CA VAL A 279 -0.90 -3.89 12.01
C VAL A 279 -2.19 -4.00 11.23
N LEU A 280 -2.31 -3.23 10.16
CA LEU A 280 -3.46 -3.30 9.27
C LEU A 280 -3.25 -4.41 8.24
N VAL A 281 -4.17 -5.36 8.22
CA VAL A 281 -4.19 -6.45 7.26
C VAL A 281 -5.38 -6.26 6.33
N LEU A 282 -5.13 -6.28 5.04
CA LEU A 282 -6.19 -6.33 4.02
C LEU A 282 -6.39 -7.76 3.58
N VAL A 283 -7.62 -8.22 3.73
CA VAL A 283 -8.02 -9.57 3.35
C VAL A 283 -8.95 -9.44 2.16
N ALA A 284 -8.46 -9.83 0.99
CA ALA A 284 -9.25 -9.91 -0.24
C ALA A 284 -9.42 -11.38 -0.62
N PRO A 285 -10.53 -11.77 -1.30
CA PRO A 285 -10.69 -13.11 -1.85
C PRO A 285 -9.52 -13.42 -2.79
N GLU A 286 -9.04 -14.66 -2.73
CA GLU A 286 -7.98 -15.17 -3.63
C GLU A 286 -8.45 -15.26 -5.08
#